data_041e195b1d16d1bb8045086388a00c6e
#
_entry.id   041e195b1d16d1bb8045086388a00c6e
#
_cell.length_a   1.000
_cell.length_b   1.000
_cell.length_c   1.000
_cell.angle_alpha   90.00
_cell.angle_beta   90.00
_cell.angle_gamma   90.00
#
_symmetry.space_group_name_H-M   'P 1'
#
loop_
_entity.id
_entity.type
_entity.pdbx_description
1 polymer ?
#
loop_
_entity_poly.entity_id
_entity_poly.type
_entity_poly.pdbx_seq_one_letter_code
_entity_poly.pdbx_strand_id
1 'polypeptide(L)'
;MRRRDFIRGVLGSAAVWPLPALAQQQPGRARLIGSLTGIAEGSGSKVRYAAFRQELQRLGWIDGQNVRIDVRFGEGNAARMRKQAAELVALSPDVIVTGGGQATELVLQATRTIPIVFVLVPDPVGSGLVESLAEPGGNATGFAQFEYSLSAKWPELLKEIAPNVKRVAVIWDATVTAGIGQFAVIQSVAPAIGIDVRPMSVHGDIESVIAKFARVPNGGLIVTASAPTATATRLELITTLAARYKLPAIAFVKSFVTGGGLMSYGAEFVDQYRRAAGYVDRILKGEKSADLPVQAPNKYELVINLKTAKELGITVPPTLLARADEVIE
;
A
#
# COMPACT_ATOMS: atom_id res chain seq x y z
N MET A 1 -54.90 64.26 -49.78
CA MET A 1 -56.19 64.26 -49.02
C MET A 1 -56.05 63.22 -47.87
N ARG A 2 -56.32 63.82 -46.69
CA ARG A 2 -56.68 63.21 -45.40
C ARG A 2 -55.64 62.35 -44.73
N ARG A 3 -54.84 62.82 -43.74
CA ARG A 3 -55.15 63.21 -42.33
C ARG A 3 -55.85 62.12 -41.54
N ARG A 4 -55.17 61.81 -40.38
CA ARG A 4 -55.65 61.10 -39.15
C ARG A 4 -55.24 59.64 -39.14
N ASP A 5 -54.60 59.09 -38.08
CA ASP A 5 -54.61 59.49 -36.68
C ASP A 5 -53.34 59.02 -35.98
N PHE A 6 -52.85 59.94 -35.20
CA PHE A 6 -51.74 59.76 -34.25
C PHE A 6 -52.42 59.48 -32.91
N ILE A 7 -52.37 58.22 -32.45
CA ILE A 7 -52.74 57.91 -31.08
C ILE A 7 -51.77 56.78 -30.52
N ARG A 8 -50.93 57.28 -29.67
CA ARG A 8 -50.52 56.75 -28.33
C ARG A 8 -50.55 55.23 -28.11
N GLY A 9 -49.40 54.68 -27.87
CA GLY A 9 -49.20 53.42 -27.16
C GLY A 9 -47.81 53.39 -26.55
N VAL A 10 -47.61 54.19 -25.50
CA VAL A 10 -46.45 53.95 -24.57
C VAL A 10 -46.79 52.73 -23.82
N LEU A 11 -46.24 51.60 -24.23
CA LEU A 11 -46.20 50.38 -23.44
C LEU A 11 -44.75 50.13 -22.96
N GLY A 12 -44.64 50.21 -21.67
CA GLY A 12 -43.35 50.09 -20.95
C GLY A 12 -42.58 48.88 -21.34
N SER A 13 -41.33 49.07 -21.72
CA SER A 13 -40.31 48.08 -21.81
C SER A 13 -39.97 47.65 -20.38
N ALA A 14 -40.65 46.61 -19.87
CA ALA A 14 -40.19 45.89 -18.70
C ALA A 14 -38.86 45.25 -19.07
N ALA A 15 -37.76 45.84 -18.62
CA ALA A 15 -36.46 45.26 -18.66
C ALA A 15 -36.50 43.98 -17.81
N VAL A 16 -36.70 42.84 -18.46
CA VAL A 16 -36.46 41.51 -17.84
C VAL A 16 -34.95 41.36 -17.67
N TRP A 17 -34.46 41.79 -16.53
CA TRP A 17 -33.12 41.35 -16.12
C TRP A 17 -33.13 39.85 -16.06
N PRO A 18 -32.16 39.15 -16.72
CA PRO A 18 -31.97 37.74 -16.48
C PRO A 18 -31.53 37.61 -15.04
N LEU A 19 -32.42 37.13 -14.17
CA LEU A 19 -32.04 36.59 -12.90
C LEU A 19 -30.99 35.50 -13.20
N PRO A 20 -29.79 35.54 -12.61
CA PRO A 20 -28.90 34.43 -12.72
C PRO A 20 -29.68 33.22 -12.18
N ALA A 21 -30.01 32.29 -13.02
CA ALA A 21 -30.45 30.97 -12.61
C ALA A 21 -29.28 30.43 -11.80
N LEU A 22 -29.34 30.62 -10.48
CA LEU A 22 -28.63 29.80 -9.55
C LEU A 22 -29.07 28.36 -9.90
N ALA A 23 -28.28 27.70 -10.74
CA ALA A 23 -28.40 26.29 -10.94
C ALA A 23 -28.36 25.70 -9.54
N GLN A 24 -29.52 25.43 -8.95
CA GLN A 24 -29.66 24.58 -7.82
C GLN A 24 -29.01 23.29 -8.27
N GLN A 25 -27.73 23.11 -7.88
CA GLN A 25 -27.14 21.80 -7.83
C GLN A 25 -28.12 20.97 -7.01
N GLN A 26 -28.94 20.17 -7.69
CA GLN A 26 -29.67 19.10 -7.01
C GLN A 26 -28.63 18.42 -6.14
N PRO A 27 -28.88 18.17 -4.86
CA PRO A 27 -27.97 17.40 -4.03
C PRO A 27 -27.80 16.07 -4.76
N GLY A 28 -26.68 15.96 -5.50
CA GLY A 28 -26.35 14.77 -6.25
C GLY A 28 -26.31 13.63 -5.26
N ARG A 29 -26.80 12.44 -5.64
CA ARG A 29 -26.65 11.22 -4.86
C ARG A 29 -25.24 11.20 -4.27
N ALA A 30 -25.15 11.03 -2.93
CA ALA A 30 -23.85 10.86 -2.29
C ALA A 30 -23.08 9.73 -2.99
N ARG A 31 -21.84 10.00 -3.36
CA ARG A 31 -20.97 9.02 -4.01
C ARG A 31 -20.68 7.86 -3.05
N LEU A 32 -20.55 6.66 -3.59
CA LEU A 32 -20.20 5.47 -2.80
C LEU A 32 -18.78 5.01 -3.14
N ILE A 33 -17.92 5.00 -2.13
CA ILE A 33 -16.60 4.39 -2.19
C ILE A 33 -16.67 3.05 -1.47
N GLY A 34 -16.51 1.94 -2.20
CA GLY A 34 -16.28 0.63 -1.59
C GLY A 34 -14.81 0.46 -1.23
N SER A 35 -14.50 -0.28 -0.18
CA SER A 35 -13.13 -0.67 0.10
C SER A 35 -13.03 -2.10 0.61
N LEU A 36 -12.06 -2.86 0.08
CA LEU A 36 -11.74 -4.21 0.51
C LEU A 36 -10.24 -4.35 0.76
N THR A 37 -9.86 -4.81 1.93
CA THR A 37 -8.46 -5.10 2.25
C THR A 37 -8.31 -6.50 2.82
N GLY A 38 -7.16 -7.16 2.53
CA GLY A 38 -6.84 -8.49 3.04
C GLY A 38 -6.46 -8.53 4.52
N ILE A 39 -6.11 -7.40 5.13
CA ILE A 39 -5.72 -7.35 6.55
C ILE A 39 -6.91 -7.34 7.50
N ALA A 40 -6.65 -7.59 8.78
CA ALA A 40 -7.64 -7.41 9.85
C ALA A 40 -7.83 -5.93 10.22
N GLU A 41 -8.96 -5.62 10.83
CA GLU A 41 -9.15 -4.34 11.48
C GLU A 41 -8.22 -4.24 12.70
N GLY A 42 -7.45 -3.16 12.77
CA GLY A 42 -6.49 -2.94 13.86
C GLY A 42 -5.87 -1.54 13.80
N SER A 43 -4.90 -1.27 14.66
CA SER A 43 -4.24 0.05 14.74
C SER A 43 -3.65 0.48 13.39
N GLY A 44 -2.94 -0.42 12.70
CA GLY A 44 -2.31 -0.11 11.41
C GLY A 44 -3.32 0.20 10.31
N SER A 45 -4.44 -0.53 10.22
CA SER A 45 -5.49 -0.22 9.25
C SER A 45 -6.20 1.08 9.59
N LYS A 46 -6.46 1.36 10.86
CA LYS A 46 -7.10 2.61 11.31
C LYS A 46 -6.29 3.84 10.90
N VAL A 47 -4.96 3.84 11.10
CA VAL A 47 -4.09 4.95 10.71
C VAL A 47 -4.11 5.17 9.19
N ARG A 48 -4.04 4.10 8.38
CA ARG A 48 -4.09 4.19 6.92
C ARG A 48 -5.41 4.76 6.41
N TYR A 49 -6.54 4.25 6.91
CA TYR A 49 -7.85 4.76 6.53
C TYR A 49 -8.15 6.16 7.07
N ALA A 50 -7.58 6.54 8.22
CA ALA A 50 -7.65 7.92 8.71
C ALA A 50 -6.96 8.88 7.74
N ALA A 51 -5.75 8.55 7.27
CA ALA A 51 -5.03 9.35 6.29
C ALA A 51 -5.77 9.45 4.94
N PHE A 52 -6.37 8.34 4.49
CA PHE A 52 -7.21 8.32 3.30
C PHE A 52 -8.44 9.25 3.43
N ARG A 53 -9.19 9.14 4.54
CA ARG A 53 -10.37 10.00 4.80
C ARG A 53 -9.98 11.47 4.95
N GLN A 54 -8.88 11.76 5.65
CA GLN A 54 -8.40 13.13 5.82
C GLN A 54 -8.06 13.79 4.48
N GLU A 55 -7.41 13.05 3.59
CA GLU A 55 -7.08 13.57 2.26
C GLU A 55 -8.34 13.73 1.38
N LEU A 56 -9.29 12.79 1.43
CA LEU A 56 -10.58 12.95 0.76
C LEU A 56 -11.31 14.21 1.25
N GLN A 57 -11.31 14.45 2.58
CA GLN A 57 -11.91 15.65 3.15
C GLN A 57 -11.23 16.93 2.64
N ARG A 58 -9.90 16.95 2.54
CA ARG A 58 -9.13 18.06 1.97
C ARG A 58 -9.50 18.32 0.50
N LEU A 59 -9.85 17.27 -0.24
CA LEU A 59 -10.31 17.32 -1.64
C LEU A 59 -11.81 17.64 -1.79
N GLY A 60 -12.54 17.85 -0.67
CA GLY A 60 -13.95 18.21 -0.66
C GLY A 60 -14.93 17.04 -0.54
N TRP A 61 -14.44 15.81 -0.32
CA TRP A 61 -15.26 14.62 -0.12
C TRP A 61 -15.41 14.33 1.38
N ILE A 62 -16.61 14.61 1.94
CA ILE A 62 -16.89 14.47 3.37
C ILE A 62 -17.76 13.24 3.60
N ASP A 63 -17.20 12.23 4.32
CA ASP A 63 -17.92 11.00 4.63
C ASP A 63 -19.19 11.29 5.45
N GLY A 64 -20.31 10.74 5.02
CA GLY A 64 -21.64 11.00 5.57
C GLY A 64 -22.37 12.24 5.03
N GLN A 65 -21.73 13.06 4.15
CA GLN A 65 -22.35 14.20 3.52
C GLN A 65 -22.50 14.00 1.99
N ASN A 66 -21.41 14.08 1.25
CA ASN A 66 -21.39 13.95 -0.21
C ASN A 66 -20.71 12.65 -0.69
N VAL A 67 -20.11 11.90 0.20
CA VAL A 67 -19.55 10.57 -0.03
C VAL A 67 -19.91 9.65 1.14
N ARG A 68 -20.04 8.34 0.85
CA ARG A 68 -20.14 7.26 1.85
C ARG A 68 -19.01 6.26 1.59
N ILE A 69 -18.30 5.85 2.63
CA ILE A 69 -17.19 4.91 2.55
C ILE A 69 -17.57 3.60 3.27
N ASP A 70 -17.69 2.50 2.51
CA ASP A 70 -17.93 1.15 3.03
C ASP A 70 -16.61 0.38 3.05
N VAL A 71 -16.04 0.15 4.23
CA VAL A 71 -14.75 -0.54 4.40
C VAL A 71 -14.96 -1.95 4.92
N ARG A 72 -14.33 -2.94 4.24
CA ARG A 72 -14.40 -4.36 4.59
C ARG A 72 -13.02 -4.95 4.78
N PHE A 73 -12.88 -5.79 5.82
CA PHE A 73 -11.65 -6.44 6.22
C PHE A 73 -11.75 -7.94 5.97
N GLY A 74 -10.82 -8.45 5.16
CA GLY A 74 -10.79 -9.86 4.76
C GLY A 74 -10.13 -10.79 5.78
N GLU A 75 -9.31 -10.26 6.69
CA GLU A 75 -8.63 -11.00 7.77
C GLU A 75 -7.82 -12.21 7.29
N GLY A 76 -7.18 -12.09 6.13
CA GLY A 76 -6.41 -13.18 5.52
C GLY A 76 -7.24 -14.34 4.95
N ASN A 77 -8.58 -14.23 4.96
CA ASN A 77 -9.47 -15.30 4.52
C ASN A 77 -9.99 -15.06 3.10
N ALA A 78 -9.51 -15.83 2.14
CA ALA A 78 -9.86 -15.69 0.72
C ALA A 78 -11.36 -15.89 0.43
N ALA A 79 -12.02 -16.83 1.13
CA ALA A 79 -13.45 -17.08 0.93
C ALA A 79 -14.30 -15.90 1.43
N ARG A 80 -13.92 -15.33 2.59
CA ARG A 80 -14.54 -14.11 3.14
C ARG A 80 -14.34 -12.92 2.19
N MET A 81 -13.12 -12.70 1.69
CA MET A 81 -12.84 -11.62 0.74
C MET A 81 -13.62 -11.77 -0.55
N ARG A 82 -13.76 -12.99 -1.09
CA ARG A 82 -14.56 -13.23 -2.30
C ARG A 82 -16.04 -12.88 -2.08
N LYS A 83 -16.61 -13.28 -0.95
CA LYS A 83 -17.99 -12.92 -0.57
C LYS A 83 -18.14 -11.41 -0.45
N GLN A 84 -17.23 -10.75 0.26
CA GLN A 84 -17.24 -9.30 0.47
C GLN A 84 -17.05 -8.52 -0.85
N ALA A 85 -16.21 -9.01 -1.78
CA ALA A 85 -16.05 -8.41 -3.10
C ALA A 85 -17.36 -8.43 -3.90
N ALA A 86 -18.04 -9.58 -3.94
CA ALA A 86 -19.34 -9.71 -4.61
C ALA A 86 -20.41 -8.78 -4.00
N GLU A 87 -20.47 -8.70 -2.68
CA GLU A 87 -21.41 -7.83 -1.95
C GLU A 87 -21.10 -6.34 -2.20
N LEU A 88 -19.82 -5.92 -2.24
CA LEU A 88 -19.43 -4.55 -2.56
C LEU A 88 -19.82 -4.18 -3.99
N VAL A 89 -19.56 -5.07 -4.95
CA VAL A 89 -19.93 -4.85 -6.36
C VAL A 89 -21.44 -4.73 -6.52
N ALA A 90 -22.23 -5.52 -5.79
CA ALA A 90 -23.70 -5.46 -5.80
C ALA A 90 -24.24 -4.10 -5.32
N LEU A 91 -23.51 -3.37 -4.47
CA LEU A 91 -23.87 -2.00 -4.07
C LEU A 91 -23.66 -0.96 -5.17
N SER A 92 -23.04 -1.35 -6.30
CA SER A 92 -22.72 -0.47 -7.43
C SER A 92 -21.98 0.79 -6.99
N PRO A 93 -20.82 0.68 -6.33
CA PRO A 93 -20.04 1.85 -5.90
C PRO A 93 -19.49 2.62 -7.10
N ASP A 94 -19.22 3.91 -6.91
CA ASP A 94 -18.62 4.76 -7.94
C ASP A 94 -17.14 4.44 -8.13
N VAL A 95 -16.46 3.91 -7.10
CA VAL A 95 -15.07 3.42 -7.13
C VAL A 95 -14.85 2.43 -5.99
N ILE A 96 -13.94 1.47 -6.20
CA ILE A 96 -13.51 0.53 -5.15
C ILE A 96 -12.02 0.74 -4.87
N VAL A 97 -11.67 0.92 -3.59
CA VAL A 97 -10.27 0.94 -3.11
C VAL A 97 -9.91 -0.44 -2.57
N THR A 98 -8.83 -1.04 -3.09
CA THR A 98 -8.38 -2.34 -2.61
C THR A 98 -7.02 -2.27 -1.94
N GLY A 99 -6.83 -3.03 -0.85
CA GLY A 99 -5.56 -3.14 -0.13
C GLY A 99 -4.92 -4.52 -0.30
N GLY A 100 -3.82 -4.58 -1.08
CA GLY A 100 -3.07 -5.80 -1.37
C GLY A 100 -3.54 -6.56 -2.60
N GLY A 101 -2.65 -7.38 -3.17
CA GLY A 101 -2.87 -8.07 -4.45
C GLY A 101 -4.09 -8.99 -4.46
N GLN A 102 -4.26 -9.83 -3.43
CA GLN A 102 -5.37 -10.79 -3.37
C GLN A 102 -6.74 -10.10 -3.33
N ALA A 103 -6.89 -9.02 -2.55
CA ALA A 103 -8.15 -8.26 -2.53
C ALA A 103 -8.44 -7.62 -3.90
N THR A 104 -7.39 -7.09 -4.56
CA THR A 104 -7.49 -6.50 -5.90
C THR A 104 -7.92 -7.55 -6.93
N GLU A 105 -7.29 -8.70 -6.94
CA GLU A 105 -7.62 -9.81 -7.83
C GLU A 105 -9.09 -10.25 -7.69
N LEU A 106 -9.56 -10.45 -6.45
CA LEU A 106 -10.92 -10.88 -6.17
C LEU A 106 -11.96 -9.84 -6.60
N VAL A 107 -11.68 -8.54 -6.43
CA VAL A 107 -12.56 -7.47 -6.92
C VAL A 107 -12.54 -7.42 -8.45
N LEU A 108 -11.38 -7.58 -9.10
CA LEU A 108 -11.28 -7.65 -10.57
C LEU A 108 -12.01 -8.86 -11.15
N GLN A 109 -12.09 -9.99 -10.44
CA GLN A 109 -12.91 -11.14 -10.83
C GLN A 109 -14.41 -10.82 -10.72
N ALA A 110 -14.82 -9.99 -9.77
CA ALA A 110 -16.21 -9.64 -9.52
C ALA A 110 -16.74 -8.51 -10.42
N THR A 111 -15.88 -7.61 -10.92
CA THR A 111 -16.28 -6.50 -11.81
C THR A 111 -15.20 -6.17 -12.83
N ARG A 112 -15.65 -5.79 -14.05
CA ARG A 112 -14.79 -5.28 -15.14
C ARG A 112 -15.11 -3.83 -15.51
N THR A 113 -16.05 -3.20 -14.81
CA THR A 113 -16.56 -1.86 -15.16
C THR A 113 -16.43 -0.84 -14.05
N ILE A 114 -16.56 -1.26 -12.77
CA ILE A 114 -16.38 -0.35 -11.64
C ILE A 114 -14.89 -0.02 -11.52
N PRO A 115 -14.49 1.27 -11.49
CA PRO A 115 -13.11 1.67 -11.32
C PRO A 115 -12.51 1.15 -10.00
N ILE A 116 -11.27 0.68 -10.05
CA ILE A 116 -10.55 0.15 -8.89
C ILE A 116 -9.26 0.96 -8.70
N VAL A 117 -9.04 1.45 -7.48
CA VAL A 117 -7.78 2.03 -7.04
C VAL A 117 -7.13 1.10 -6.03
N PHE A 118 -6.10 0.41 -6.44
CA PHE A 118 -5.39 -0.47 -5.52
C PHE A 118 -4.25 0.23 -4.79
N VAL A 119 -3.95 -0.23 -3.59
CA VAL A 119 -2.77 0.16 -2.80
C VAL A 119 -2.04 -1.09 -2.30
N LEU A 120 -0.73 -0.96 -2.07
CA LEU A 120 0.09 -2.04 -1.51
C LEU A 120 0.04 -3.34 -2.34
N VAL A 121 -0.02 -3.21 -3.65
CA VAL A 121 0.09 -4.37 -4.55
C VAL A 121 1.54 -4.61 -4.90
N PRO A 122 2.09 -5.79 -4.57
CA PRO A 122 3.48 -6.14 -4.88
C PRO A 122 3.71 -6.31 -6.34
N ASP A 123 3.93 -6.05 -7.28
CA ASP A 123 4.07 -6.39 -8.70
C ASP A 123 2.73 -6.49 -9.43
N PRO A 124 2.06 -5.36 -9.66
CA PRO A 124 0.75 -5.36 -10.33
C PRO A 124 0.80 -5.83 -11.80
N VAL A 125 1.93 -5.66 -12.48
CA VAL A 125 2.13 -6.13 -13.86
C VAL A 125 2.41 -7.64 -13.89
N GLY A 126 3.39 -8.11 -13.12
CA GLY A 126 3.71 -9.53 -13.06
C GLY A 126 2.58 -10.40 -12.49
N SER A 127 1.68 -9.82 -11.69
CA SER A 127 0.45 -10.48 -11.22
C SER A 127 -0.71 -10.39 -12.21
N GLY A 128 -0.54 -9.75 -13.37
CA GLY A 128 -1.58 -9.63 -14.40
C GLY A 128 -2.78 -8.75 -14.01
N LEU A 129 -2.61 -7.85 -13.05
CA LEU A 129 -3.69 -6.96 -12.59
C LEU A 129 -3.81 -5.71 -13.49
N VAL A 130 -2.72 -5.32 -14.14
CA VAL A 130 -2.63 -4.23 -15.11
C VAL A 130 -1.70 -4.63 -16.26
N GLU A 131 -1.85 -3.99 -17.43
CA GLU A 131 -1.03 -4.27 -18.61
C GLU A 131 0.39 -3.71 -18.46
N SER A 132 0.50 -2.48 -17.98
CA SER A 132 1.78 -1.81 -17.68
C SER A 132 1.62 -0.80 -16.54
N LEU A 133 2.73 -0.27 -16.04
CA LEU A 133 2.66 0.79 -15.02
C LEU A 133 2.24 2.14 -15.63
N ALA A 134 2.67 2.43 -16.86
CA ALA A 134 2.36 3.69 -17.54
C ALA A 134 0.92 3.72 -18.07
N GLU A 135 0.48 2.60 -18.64
CA GLU A 135 -0.84 2.41 -19.23
C GLU A 135 -1.47 1.15 -18.62
N PRO A 136 -2.21 1.30 -17.49
CA PRO A 136 -2.75 0.15 -16.77
C PRO A 136 -3.71 -0.70 -17.58
N GLY A 137 -4.43 -0.09 -18.53
CA GLY A 137 -5.53 -0.75 -19.23
C GLY A 137 -6.70 -1.05 -18.30
N GLY A 138 -7.80 -1.59 -18.83
CA GLY A 138 -8.91 -2.11 -18.01
C GLY A 138 -9.50 -1.09 -17.02
N ASN A 139 -10.01 -1.60 -15.88
CA ASN A 139 -10.67 -0.78 -14.85
C ASN A 139 -9.88 -0.62 -13.55
N ALA A 140 -8.60 -1.03 -13.50
CA ALA A 140 -7.77 -0.94 -12.30
C ALA A 140 -6.54 -0.06 -12.52
N THR A 141 -6.20 0.73 -11.50
CA THR A 141 -4.96 1.50 -11.37
C THR A 141 -4.59 1.61 -9.90
N GLY A 142 -3.48 2.25 -9.56
CA GLY A 142 -3.17 2.52 -8.15
C GLY A 142 -1.69 2.62 -7.84
N PHE A 143 -1.28 1.99 -6.72
CA PHE A 143 0.03 2.17 -6.11
C PHE A 143 0.70 0.83 -5.83
N ALA A 144 1.84 0.60 -6.49
CA ALA A 144 2.67 -0.57 -6.22
C ALA A 144 3.26 -0.50 -4.81
N GLN A 145 3.43 -1.65 -4.16
CA GLN A 145 3.92 -1.71 -2.79
C GLN A 145 5.40 -1.34 -2.70
N PHE A 146 6.20 -1.71 -3.69
CA PHE A 146 7.65 -1.47 -3.75
C PHE A 146 8.15 -1.51 -5.21
N GLU A 147 9.39 -1.08 -5.39
CA GLU A 147 10.20 -1.38 -6.57
C GLU A 147 11.21 -2.47 -6.21
N TYR A 148 11.50 -3.39 -7.12
CA TYR A 148 12.44 -4.50 -6.87
C TYR A 148 13.84 -4.03 -6.47
N SER A 149 14.28 -2.87 -6.98
CA SER A 149 15.55 -2.21 -6.63
C SER A 149 15.72 -1.95 -5.13
N LEU A 150 14.61 -1.74 -4.38
CA LEU A 150 14.61 -1.61 -2.93
C LEU A 150 15.28 -2.80 -2.24
N SER A 151 15.07 -4.00 -2.77
CA SER A 151 15.58 -5.24 -2.18
C SER A 151 17.10 -5.30 -2.12
N ALA A 152 17.80 -4.55 -2.98
CA ALA A 152 19.26 -4.42 -2.93
C ALA A 152 19.75 -3.70 -1.67
N LYS A 153 18.93 -2.84 -1.07
CA LYS A 153 19.30 -2.09 0.13
C LYS A 153 19.30 -2.94 1.40
N TRP A 154 18.53 -4.00 1.47
CA TRP A 154 18.45 -4.80 2.69
C TRP A 154 19.78 -5.49 3.08
N PRO A 155 20.50 -6.19 2.18
CA PRO A 155 21.81 -6.72 2.55
C PRO A 155 22.83 -5.64 2.87
N GLU A 156 22.82 -4.49 2.17
CA GLU A 156 23.72 -3.35 2.46
C GLU A 156 23.50 -2.82 3.88
N LEU A 157 22.23 -2.50 4.25
CA LEU A 157 21.85 -1.98 5.54
C LEU A 157 22.14 -2.99 6.67
N LEU A 158 21.85 -4.28 6.42
CA LEU A 158 22.13 -5.33 7.38
C LEU A 158 23.64 -5.49 7.61
N LYS A 159 24.46 -5.39 6.56
CA LYS A 159 25.91 -5.41 6.66
C LYS A 159 26.47 -4.19 7.38
N GLU A 160 25.89 -3.01 7.16
CA GLU A 160 26.27 -1.75 7.81
C GLU A 160 26.02 -1.81 9.33
N ILE A 161 24.82 -2.28 9.76
CA ILE A 161 24.48 -2.36 11.19
C ILE A 161 25.17 -3.54 11.89
N ALA A 162 25.42 -4.63 11.19
CA ALA A 162 26.03 -5.83 11.73
C ALA A 162 27.19 -6.32 10.81
N PRO A 163 28.38 -5.70 10.87
CA PRO A 163 29.51 -5.97 9.95
C PRO A 163 30.01 -7.41 9.95
N ASN A 164 29.78 -8.14 11.05
CA ASN A 164 30.18 -9.55 11.19
C ASN A 164 29.27 -10.51 10.41
N VAL A 165 28.13 -10.06 9.87
CA VAL A 165 27.25 -10.90 9.05
C VAL A 165 27.97 -11.27 7.76
N LYS A 166 28.12 -12.59 7.54
CA LYS A 166 28.74 -13.18 6.33
C LYS A 166 27.76 -14.01 5.52
N ARG A 167 26.62 -14.31 6.06
CA ARG A 167 25.57 -15.08 5.40
C ARG A 167 24.19 -14.62 5.85
N VAL A 168 23.22 -14.64 4.95
CA VAL A 168 21.85 -14.26 5.25
C VAL A 168 20.88 -15.34 4.82
N ALA A 169 19.89 -15.62 5.65
CA ALA A 169 18.72 -16.36 5.22
C ALA A 169 17.66 -15.34 4.76
N VAL A 170 17.25 -15.45 3.51
CA VAL A 170 16.21 -14.63 2.92
C VAL A 170 14.88 -15.37 3.04
N ILE A 171 14.00 -14.86 3.88
CA ILE A 171 12.66 -15.41 4.11
C ILE A 171 11.75 -14.84 3.02
N TRP A 172 11.29 -15.71 2.12
CA TRP A 172 10.55 -15.33 0.93
C TRP A 172 9.50 -16.37 0.54
N ASP A 173 8.58 -15.98 -0.34
CA ASP A 173 7.61 -16.89 -0.95
C ASP A 173 7.95 -17.13 -2.42
N ALA A 174 8.32 -18.34 -2.74
CA ALA A 174 8.66 -18.77 -4.10
C ALA A 174 7.42 -18.99 -5.00
N THR A 175 6.22 -18.92 -4.45
CA THR A 175 4.97 -19.14 -5.19
C THR A 175 4.40 -17.84 -5.79
N VAL A 176 4.97 -16.68 -5.41
CA VAL A 176 4.54 -15.37 -5.89
C VAL A 176 5.68 -14.64 -6.62
N THR A 177 5.35 -13.95 -7.72
CA THR A 177 6.31 -13.21 -8.56
C THR A 177 7.13 -12.20 -7.74
N ALA A 178 6.48 -11.50 -6.83
CA ALA A 178 7.12 -10.54 -5.93
C ALA A 178 8.25 -11.17 -5.10
N GLY A 179 8.03 -12.35 -4.55
CA GLY A 179 9.05 -13.07 -3.78
C GLY A 179 10.23 -13.48 -4.66
N ILE A 180 9.95 -14.03 -5.84
CA ILE A 180 10.98 -14.44 -6.81
C ILE A 180 11.84 -13.25 -7.20
N GLY A 181 11.23 -12.12 -7.58
CA GLY A 181 11.96 -10.92 -8.02
C GLY A 181 12.80 -10.31 -6.90
N GLN A 182 12.28 -10.19 -5.68
CA GLN A 182 13.05 -9.68 -4.54
C GLN A 182 14.22 -10.58 -4.19
N PHE A 183 14.03 -11.89 -4.17
CA PHE A 183 15.10 -12.85 -3.91
C PHE A 183 16.21 -12.76 -4.97
N ALA A 184 15.85 -12.67 -6.26
CA ALA A 184 16.80 -12.53 -7.36
C ALA A 184 17.68 -11.28 -7.23
N VAL A 185 17.08 -10.12 -6.87
CA VAL A 185 17.83 -8.89 -6.62
C VAL A 185 18.79 -9.04 -5.46
N ILE A 186 18.34 -9.58 -4.31
CA ILE A 186 19.20 -9.81 -3.14
C ILE A 186 20.38 -10.73 -3.52
N GLN A 187 20.08 -11.83 -4.22
CA GLN A 187 21.09 -12.81 -4.65
C GLN A 187 22.13 -12.20 -5.59
N SER A 188 21.75 -11.22 -6.41
CA SER A 188 22.66 -10.57 -7.35
C SER A 188 23.65 -9.60 -6.69
N VAL A 189 23.22 -8.89 -5.62
CA VAL A 189 24.04 -7.83 -4.99
C VAL A 189 24.83 -8.31 -3.77
N ALA A 190 24.33 -9.25 -3.00
CA ALA A 190 24.91 -9.68 -1.73
C ALA A 190 26.35 -10.24 -1.82
N PRO A 191 26.74 -10.98 -2.87
CA PRO A 191 28.12 -11.47 -3.01
C PRO A 191 29.15 -10.34 -3.11
N ALA A 192 28.82 -9.21 -3.75
CA ALA A 192 29.73 -8.07 -3.89
C ALA A 192 30.12 -7.43 -2.53
N ILE A 193 29.29 -7.60 -1.50
CA ILE A 193 29.55 -7.13 -0.15
C ILE A 193 29.93 -8.26 0.83
N GLY A 194 30.29 -9.43 0.29
CA GLY A 194 30.78 -10.58 1.05
C GLY A 194 29.69 -11.29 1.87
N ILE A 195 28.46 -11.34 1.36
CA ILE A 195 27.34 -12.05 1.98
C ILE A 195 26.93 -13.26 1.13
N ASP A 196 26.93 -14.47 1.75
CA ASP A 196 26.36 -15.68 1.19
C ASP A 196 24.84 -15.71 1.42
N VAL A 197 24.06 -15.90 0.37
CA VAL A 197 22.60 -15.86 0.39
C VAL A 197 22.03 -17.26 0.44
N ARG A 198 21.15 -17.52 1.40
CA ARG A 198 20.43 -18.78 1.57
C ARG A 198 18.94 -18.54 1.46
N PRO A 199 18.26 -19.18 0.50
CA PRO A 199 16.80 -19.11 0.42
C PRO A 199 16.17 -19.83 1.63
N MET A 200 15.13 -19.22 2.21
CA MET A 200 14.33 -19.80 3.26
C MET A 200 12.85 -19.60 2.91
N SER A 201 12.18 -20.71 2.60
CA SER A 201 10.74 -20.66 2.31
C SER A 201 9.96 -20.20 3.53
N VAL A 202 9.00 -19.30 3.29
CA VAL A 202 8.02 -18.89 4.31
C VAL A 202 7.00 -20.00 4.62
N HIS A 203 6.89 -21.00 3.75
CA HIS A 203 6.03 -22.16 3.94
C HIS A 203 6.73 -23.26 4.75
N GLY A 204 5.95 -23.99 5.55
CA GLY A 204 6.45 -25.08 6.38
C GLY A 204 6.91 -24.66 7.77
N ASP A 205 7.80 -25.47 8.37
CA ASP A 205 8.31 -25.27 9.72
C ASP A 205 9.48 -24.27 9.73
N ILE A 206 9.12 -22.99 9.77
CA ILE A 206 10.10 -21.89 9.77
C ILE A 206 10.96 -21.89 11.06
N GLU A 207 10.42 -22.36 12.20
CA GLU A 207 11.16 -22.43 13.46
C GLU A 207 12.35 -23.39 13.36
N SER A 208 12.12 -24.61 12.88
CA SER A 208 13.18 -25.60 12.68
C SER A 208 14.25 -25.13 11.69
N VAL A 209 13.82 -24.45 10.59
CA VAL A 209 14.75 -23.97 9.56
C VAL A 209 15.60 -22.82 10.08
N ILE A 210 15.03 -21.86 10.82
CA ILE A 210 15.79 -20.78 11.47
C ILE A 210 16.73 -21.34 12.53
N ALA A 211 16.26 -22.28 13.36
CA ALA A 211 17.10 -22.94 14.37
C ALA A 211 18.33 -23.66 13.75
N LYS A 212 18.13 -24.38 12.64
CA LYS A 212 19.23 -25.01 11.90
C LYS A 212 20.19 -23.96 11.30
N PHE A 213 19.65 -22.88 10.72
CA PHE A 213 20.45 -21.78 10.17
C PHE A 213 21.31 -21.13 11.28
N ALA A 214 20.78 -20.92 12.46
CA ALA A 214 21.45 -20.24 13.57
C ALA A 214 22.65 -21.02 14.16
N ARG A 215 22.77 -22.35 13.91
CA ARG A 215 23.90 -23.16 14.42
C ARG A 215 25.26 -22.71 13.87
N VAL A 216 25.28 -22.06 12.72
CA VAL A 216 26.52 -21.55 12.12
C VAL A 216 26.58 -20.04 12.42
N PRO A 217 27.70 -19.52 12.95
CA PRO A 217 27.84 -18.14 13.37
C PRO A 217 27.78 -17.15 12.19
N ASN A 218 27.69 -15.84 12.51
CA ASN A 218 27.68 -14.73 11.55
C ASN A 218 26.51 -14.78 10.57
N GLY A 219 25.36 -15.31 11.00
CA GLY A 219 24.12 -15.27 10.24
C GLY A 219 23.30 -14.03 10.47
N GLY A 220 22.49 -13.65 9.48
CA GLY A 220 21.45 -12.62 9.58
C GLY A 220 20.19 -13.04 8.83
N LEU A 221 19.10 -12.31 9.03
CA LEU A 221 17.81 -12.56 8.37
C LEU A 221 17.38 -11.38 7.53
N ILE A 222 16.85 -11.64 6.34
CA ILE A 222 16.14 -10.66 5.51
C ILE A 222 14.71 -11.17 5.29
N VAL A 223 13.72 -10.37 5.67
CA VAL A 223 12.30 -10.69 5.53
C VAL A 223 11.73 -9.89 4.37
N THR A 224 11.40 -10.57 3.27
CA THR A 224 10.89 -9.92 2.05
C THR A 224 9.41 -9.55 2.15
N ALA A 225 8.92 -8.71 1.22
CA ALA A 225 7.55 -8.24 1.18
C ALA A 225 6.56 -9.23 0.53
N SER A 226 6.87 -10.52 0.50
CA SER A 226 5.95 -11.54 -0.01
C SER A 226 4.73 -11.69 0.92
N ALA A 227 3.55 -11.94 0.37
CA ALA A 227 2.28 -11.90 1.07
C ALA A 227 2.23 -12.71 2.40
N PRO A 228 2.71 -13.97 2.49
CA PRO A 228 2.70 -14.73 3.74
C PRO A 228 3.62 -14.17 4.83
N THR A 229 4.68 -13.42 4.47
CA THR A 229 5.55 -12.77 5.47
C THR A 229 4.92 -11.50 6.06
N ALA A 230 3.88 -10.95 5.40
CA ALA A 230 3.19 -9.75 5.84
C ALA A 230 2.13 -9.98 6.94
N THR A 231 1.83 -11.22 7.33
CA THR A 231 0.88 -11.49 8.42
C THR A 231 1.51 -11.15 9.77
N ALA A 232 0.75 -10.50 10.67
CA ALA A 232 1.24 -10.11 12.00
C ALA A 232 1.82 -11.31 12.77
N THR A 233 1.09 -12.43 12.82
CA THR A 233 1.52 -13.66 13.51
C THR A 233 2.84 -14.20 12.96
N ARG A 234 3.05 -14.14 11.66
CA ARG A 234 4.30 -14.64 11.05
C ARG A 234 5.47 -13.71 11.35
N LEU A 235 5.25 -12.39 11.30
CA LEU A 235 6.28 -11.42 11.68
C LEU A 235 6.66 -11.53 13.15
N GLU A 236 5.70 -11.70 14.06
CA GLU A 236 5.94 -11.93 15.50
C GLU A 236 6.77 -13.19 15.73
N LEU A 237 6.46 -14.30 15.06
CA LEU A 237 7.24 -15.53 15.13
C LEU A 237 8.68 -15.30 14.68
N ILE A 238 8.89 -14.68 13.52
CA ILE A 238 10.24 -14.40 12.99
C ILE A 238 11.00 -13.47 13.94
N THR A 239 10.36 -12.44 14.50
CA THR A 239 10.96 -11.53 15.48
C THR A 239 11.42 -12.28 16.73
N THR A 240 10.55 -13.15 17.28
CA THR A 240 10.87 -13.98 18.44
C THR A 240 12.05 -14.92 18.19
N LEU A 241 12.07 -15.54 17.01
CA LEU A 241 13.16 -16.45 16.63
C LEU A 241 14.47 -15.70 16.37
N ALA A 242 14.41 -14.52 15.74
CA ALA A 242 15.59 -13.67 15.55
C ALA A 242 16.21 -13.25 16.89
N ALA A 243 15.40 -12.85 17.86
CA ALA A 243 15.84 -12.52 19.21
C ALA A 243 16.44 -13.75 19.94
N ARG A 244 15.72 -14.89 19.94
CA ARG A 244 16.15 -16.15 20.58
C ARG A 244 17.51 -16.59 20.09
N TYR A 245 17.76 -16.53 18.80
CA TYR A 245 19.00 -16.99 18.18
C TYR A 245 20.03 -15.89 17.94
N LYS A 246 19.79 -14.67 18.44
CA LYS A 246 20.64 -13.50 18.28
C LYS A 246 21.04 -13.23 16.82
N LEU A 247 20.08 -13.34 15.92
CA LEU A 247 20.26 -13.08 14.50
C LEU A 247 19.87 -11.63 14.18
N PRO A 248 20.81 -10.77 13.75
CA PRO A 248 20.45 -9.47 13.19
C PRO A 248 19.47 -9.64 12.03
N ALA A 249 18.38 -8.88 12.05
CA ALA A 249 17.32 -9.05 11.07
C ALA A 249 16.81 -7.72 10.53
N ILE A 250 16.57 -7.66 9.21
CA ILE A 250 15.90 -6.54 8.53
C ILE A 250 14.63 -7.04 7.84
N ALA A 251 13.58 -6.22 7.91
CA ALA A 251 12.32 -6.50 7.24
C ALA A 251 11.86 -5.31 6.37
N PHE A 252 10.93 -5.56 5.49
CA PHE A 252 10.33 -4.56 4.59
C PHE A 252 9.34 -3.60 5.27
N VAL A 253 8.97 -3.81 6.53
CA VAL A 253 7.85 -3.11 7.17
C VAL A 253 8.14 -2.71 8.60
N LYS A 254 7.75 -1.49 8.97
CA LYS A 254 7.93 -0.89 10.29
C LYS A 254 7.33 -1.73 11.43
N SER A 255 6.22 -2.45 11.21
CA SER A 255 5.60 -3.30 12.23
C SER A 255 6.52 -4.41 12.74
N PHE A 256 7.52 -4.83 11.96
CA PHE A 256 8.58 -5.73 12.42
C PHE A 256 9.40 -5.10 13.56
N VAL A 257 9.76 -3.82 13.41
CA VAL A 257 10.61 -3.10 14.38
C VAL A 257 9.82 -2.73 15.63
N THR A 258 8.57 -2.27 15.48
CA THR A 258 7.67 -1.99 16.63
C THR A 258 7.30 -3.26 17.40
N GLY A 259 7.39 -4.43 16.76
CA GLY A 259 7.24 -5.76 17.39
C GLY A 259 8.53 -6.31 18.03
N GLY A 260 9.63 -5.52 18.07
CA GLY A 260 10.90 -5.93 18.67
C GLY A 260 11.97 -6.40 17.67
N GLY A 261 11.75 -6.28 16.37
CA GLY A 261 12.78 -6.52 15.35
C GLY A 261 13.86 -5.45 15.34
N LEU A 262 15.04 -5.74 14.78
CA LEU A 262 16.19 -4.84 14.80
C LEU A 262 16.00 -3.63 13.89
N MET A 263 15.60 -3.85 12.62
CA MET A 263 15.59 -2.81 11.62
C MET A 263 14.55 -3.09 10.53
N SER A 264 13.98 -2.04 9.96
CA SER A 264 13.19 -2.16 8.72
C SER A 264 13.57 -1.06 7.74
N TYR A 265 13.46 -1.40 6.44
CA TYR A 265 13.53 -0.46 5.36
C TYR A 265 12.48 -0.81 4.30
N GLY A 266 11.51 0.08 4.11
CA GLY A 266 10.40 -0.17 3.20
C GLY A 266 9.55 1.06 2.93
N ALA A 267 8.57 0.91 2.04
CA ALA A 267 7.67 1.99 1.69
C ALA A 267 6.77 2.40 2.86
N GLU A 268 6.48 3.70 2.97
CA GLU A 268 5.52 4.22 3.93
C GLU A 268 4.09 3.94 3.45
N PHE A 269 3.43 3.01 4.09
CA PHE A 269 2.10 2.55 3.66
C PHE A 269 0.99 3.59 3.86
N VAL A 270 1.13 4.49 4.84
CA VAL A 270 0.16 5.55 5.10
C VAL A 270 0.14 6.55 3.95
N ASP A 271 1.31 6.86 3.37
CA ASP A 271 1.41 7.75 2.22
C ASP A 271 0.68 7.21 1.00
N GLN A 272 0.78 5.90 0.74
CA GLN A 272 0.05 5.30 -0.38
C GLN A 272 -1.47 5.45 -0.24
N TYR A 273 -2.01 5.28 0.96
CA TYR A 273 -3.44 5.50 1.22
C TYR A 273 -3.83 6.97 1.06
N ARG A 274 -2.98 7.91 1.48
CA ARG A 274 -3.19 9.35 1.26
C ARG A 274 -3.22 9.67 -0.24
N ARG A 275 -2.26 9.16 -1.01
CA ARG A 275 -2.19 9.38 -2.46
C ARG A 275 -3.35 8.72 -3.22
N ALA A 276 -3.83 7.57 -2.75
CA ALA A 276 -4.99 6.90 -3.33
C ALA A 276 -6.26 7.77 -3.28
N ALA A 277 -6.43 8.60 -2.25
CA ALA A 277 -7.53 9.56 -2.19
C ALA A 277 -7.51 10.55 -3.37
N GLY A 278 -6.33 10.96 -3.84
CA GLY A 278 -6.19 11.78 -5.05
C GLY A 278 -6.65 11.08 -6.32
N TYR A 279 -6.39 9.77 -6.45
CA TYR A 279 -6.88 8.98 -7.59
C TYR A 279 -8.40 8.77 -7.52
N VAL A 280 -8.92 8.51 -6.32
CA VAL A 280 -10.37 8.43 -6.09
C VAL A 280 -11.05 9.75 -6.45
N ASP A 281 -10.51 10.90 -6.07
CA ASP A 281 -11.02 12.23 -6.43
C ASP A 281 -11.10 12.42 -7.95
N ARG A 282 -10.02 12.10 -8.68
CA ARG A 282 -9.97 12.19 -10.15
C ARG A 282 -11.04 11.31 -10.80
N ILE A 283 -11.19 10.07 -10.32
CA ILE A 283 -12.19 9.12 -10.83
C ILE A 283 -13.61 9.61 -10.53
N LEU A 284 -13.90 10.10 -9.33
CA LEU A 284 -15.21 10.64 -8.97
C LEU A 284 -15.57 11.91 -9.78
N LYS A 285 -14.56 12.61 -10.30
CA LYS A 285 -14.70 13.76 -11.23
C LYS A 285 -14.79 13.35 -12.70
N GLY A 286 -14.75 12.05 -13.00
CA GLY A 286 -15.00 11.49 -14.34
C GLY A 286 -13.75 11.03 -15.12
N GLU A 287 -12.57 11.05 -14.50
CA GLU A 287 -11.36 10.52 -15.14
C GLU A 287 -11.38 8.97 -15.14
N LYS A 288 -10.90 8.37 -16.21
CA LYS A 288 -10.89 6.91 -16.32
C LYS A 288 -9.71 6.31 -15.56
N SER A 289 -9.91 5.20 -14.86
CA SER A 289 -8.82 4.46 -14.21
C SER A 289 -7.74 4.01 -15.19
N ALA A 290 -8.11 3.68 -16.43
CA ALA A 290 -7.19 3.28 -17.49
C ALA A 290 -6.18 4.38 -17.87
N ASP A 291 -6.52 5.65 -17.68
CA ASP A 291 -5.68 6.81 -18.03
C ASP A 291 -4.78 7.25 -16.86
N LEU A 292 -4.91 6.61 -15.69
CA LEU A 292 -4.14 6.91 -14.48
C LEU A 292 -2.98 5.92 -14.35
N PRO A 293 -1.70 6.35 -14.49
CA PRO A 293 -0.58 5.43 -14.38
C PRO A 293 -0.46 4.82 -12.98
N VAL A 294 -0.05 3.58 -12.91
CA VAL A 294 0.32 2.95 -11.63
C VAL A 294 1.59 3.62 -11.10
N GLN A 295 1.57 4.03 -9.84
CA GLN A 295 2.70 4.72 -9.24
C GLN A 295 3.48 3.81 -8.29
N ALA A 296 4.81 3.91 -8.37
CA ALA A 296 5.70 3.37 -7.37
C ALA A 296 5.68 4.20 -6.08
N PRO A 297 6.12 3.65 -4.94
CA PRO A 297 6.36 4.43 -3.74
C PRO A 297 7.41 5.51 -4.01
N ASN A 298 7.20 6.69 -3.44
CA ASN A 298 8.15 7.79 -3.47
C ASN A 298 8.70 8.13 -2.07
N LYS A 299 8.20 7.43 -1.04
CA LYS A 299 8.62 7.61 0.33
C LYS A 299 8.93 6.25 0.96
N TYR A 300 10.16 6.13 1.46
CA TYR A 300 10.67 4.97 2.16
C TYR A 300 11.09 5.38 3.56
N GLU A 301 10.99 4.47 4.52
CA GLU A 301 11.35 4.70 5.92
C GLU A 301 12.39 3.68 6.36
N LEU A 302 13.48 4.19 6.98
CA LEU A 302 14.45 3.42 7.74
C LEU A 302 14.11 3.55 9.23
N VAL A 303 13.74 2.43 9.85
CA VAL A 303 13.43 2.39 11.29
C VAL A 303 14.39 1.45 11.99
N ILE A 304 14.93 1.87 13.14
CA ILE A 304 15.92 1.12 13.91
C ILE A 304 15.47 1.01 15.36
N ASN A 305 15.62 -0.20 15.97
CA ASN A 305 15.34 -0.43 17.39
C ASN A 305 16.65 -0.53 18.16
N LEU A 306 16.95 0.49 18.98
CA LEU A 306 18.18 0.53 19.80
C LEU A 306 18.17 -0.48 20.93
N LYS A 307 17.00 -0.77 21.51
CA LYS A 307 16.87 -1.78 22.54
C LYS A 307 17.28 -3.14 21.99
N THR A 308 16.73 -3.51 20.82
CA THR A 308 17.07 -4.77 20.15
C THR A 308 18.54 -4.79 19.72
N ALA A 309 19.08 -3.68 19.19
CA ALA A 309 20.50 -3.59 18.88
C ALA A 309 21.38 -3.89 20.09
N LYS A 310 21.07 -3.28 21.25
CA LYS A 310 21.77 -3.51 22.52
C LYS A 310 21.68 -4.97 22.98
N GLU A 311 20.51 -5.59 22.88
CA GLU A 311 20.31 -7.00 23.25
C GLU A 311 21.09 -7.97 22.33
N LEU A 312 21.32 -7.58 21.08
CA LEU A 312 22.15 -8.32 20.12
C LEU A 312 23.65 -8.01 20.26
N GLY A 313 24.06 -7.06 21.15
CA GLY A 313 25.44 -6.60 21.28
C GLY A 313 25.93 -5.78 20.10
N ILE A 314 25.02 -5.10 19.38
CA ILE A 314 25.32 -4.28 18.22
C ILE A 314 25.40 -2.83 18.61
N THR A 315 26.53 -2.18 18.25
CA THR A 315 26.67 -0.72 18.31
C THR A 315 26.23 -0.14 16.96
N VAL A 316 25.12 0.58 16.93
CA VAL A 316 24.59 1.18 15.69
C VAL A 316 25.52 2.32 15.24
N PRO A 317 26.01 2.31 13.98
CA PRO A 317 26.86 3.38 13.48
C PRO A 317 26.15 4.73 13.49
N PRO A 318 26.84 5.84 13.89
CA PRO A 318 26.23 7.19 13.88
C PRO A 318 25.74 7.63 12.50
N THR A 319 26.41 7.19 11.44
CA THR A 319 26.01 7.44 10.05
C THR A 319 24.68 6.78 9.68
N LEU A 320 24.40 5.62 10.24
CA LEU A 320 23.14 4.92 10.05
C LEU A 320 22.00 5.58 10.85
N LEU A 321 22.30 5.96 12.10
CA LEU A 321 21.34 6.71 12.94
C LEU A 321 20.93 8.03 12.32
N ALA A 322 21.88 8.77 11.73
CA ALA A 322 21.61 10.04 11.06
C ALA A 322 20.70 9.91 9.82
N ARG A 323 20.60 8.71 9.26
CA ARG A 323 19.74 8.39 8.10
C ARG A 323 18.42 7.74 8.48
N ALA A 324 18.27 7.35 9.75
CA ALA A 324 17.03 6.75 10.22
C ALA A 324 15.90 7.80 10.29
N ASP A 325 14.76 7.45 9.72
CA ASP A 325 13.54 8.27 9.81
C ASP A 325 12.91 8.15 11.19
N GLU A 326 13.11 7.01 11.86
CA GLU A 326 12.65 6.77 13.23
C GLU A 326 13.60 5.83 13.98
N VAL A 327 13.79 6.14 15.25
CA VAL A 327 14.59 5.35 16.19
C VAL A 327 13.71 4.99 17.39
N ILE A 328 13.60 3.69 17.70
CA ILE A 328 12.86 3.16 18.86
C ILE A 328 13.86 2.86 19.95
N GLU A 329 13.62 3.42 21.16
CA GLU A 329 14.47 3.27 22.36
C GLU A 329 13.91 2.23 23.34
#